data_33a632ea94f6f6d6f01207fd128e7d26
#
_entry.id   33a632ea94f6f6d6f01207fd128e7d26
#
_cell.length_a   1.000
_cell.length_b   1.000
_cell.length_c   1.000
_cell.angle_alpha   90.00
_cell.angle_beta   90.00
_cell.angle_gamma   90.00
#
_symmetry.space_group_name_H-M   'P 1'
#
loop_
_entity.id
_entity.type
_entity.pdbx_description
1 polymer ?
#
loop_
_entity_poly.entity_id
_entity_poly.type
_entity_poly.pdbx_seq_one_letter_code
_entity_poly.pdbx_strand_id
1 'polypeptide(L)'
;MTKNAFWHRSLRPVLPLALLLGTPLLPVAPLLAQARPAAAASLSRQSFVADAVRRSGPAVVTIDTERTVVRPGSGGLPPGMMLDPFFRRFFPQVQQPSQRTERGQGSGVIFQSDGLILTNAHVVEKTDRVYVGLKDGRRTEGKVIGLDNVTDLALVRLMEPGPWPVAPLGNSDALQVGDWAIAVGNPFGLDNTVSMGIISNLNRNVAKLGITDKRLDLIQTDAAINPGNSGGPLLNADGEVVGINTLVRSGPGAGLGFAIPINRAREIATQLLATGRVSHPMIGVGLDNLPPELKRSLNGGALVRSVMPGGPASRAGLRSGDVIVAAAGKPVAGPSQMVDAVEANGVGRPMALRVMRGGTPVQLEVVPTGMQGGGGPAR
;
A
#
# COMPACT_ATOMS: atom_id res chain seq x y z
N MET A 1 -28.13 60.69 31.94
CA MET A 1 -28.56 61.12 33.30
C MET A 1 -27.51 60.61 34.25
N THR A 2 -26.68 61.50 34.63
CA THR A 2 -26.42 62.09 35.97
C THR A 2 -25.54 61.10 36.79
N LYS A 3 -24.34 61.47 37.06
CA LYS A 3 -23.64 62.55 37.77
C LYS A 3 -22.93 61.98 39.03
N ASN A 4 -21.61 62.23 39.08
CA ASN A 4 -20.88 62.93 40.15
C ASN A 4 -20.68 62.20 41.48
N ALA A 5 -19.64 62.38 42.24
CA ALA A 5 -18.56 63.35 42.32
C ALA A 5 -17.64 63.03 43.48
N PHE A 6 -16.35 63.35 43.32
CA PHE A 6 -15.47 64.00 44.30
C PHE A 6 -15.57 63.73 45.83
N TRP A 7 -14.41 63.50 46.45
CA TRP A 7 -13.82 64.43 47.38
C TRP A 7 -12.36 64.09 47.75
N HIS A 8 -11.54 65.09 47.60
CA HIS A 8 -10.20 65.30 48.15
C HIS A 8 -10.19 65.36 49.67
N ARG A 9 -9.08 64.97 50.33
CA ARG A 9 -8.37 65.81 51.28
C ARG A 9 -6.95 65.25 51.59
N SER A 10 -6.05 66.17 51.40
CA SER A 10 -4.67 66.32 51.86
C SER A 10 -4.49 66.33 53.34
N LEU A 11 -3.34 65.90 53.84
CA LEU A 11 -2.55 66.64 54.83
C LEU A 11 -1.18 65.93 55.05
N ARG A 12 -0.15 66.71 55.03
CA ARG A 12 1.28 66.47 55.28
C ARG A 12 1.56 66.58 56.79
N PRO A 13 2.85 66.61 57.23
CA PRO A 13 3.88 65.58 57.31
C PRO A 13 4.43 65.48 58.74
N VAL A 14 5.19 64.45 59.08
CA VAL A 14 6.23 64.53 60.18
C VAL A 14 7.34 63.54 59.89
N LEU A 15 8.54 64.10 59.76
CA LEU A 15 9.81 63.39 59.95
C LEU A 15 10.13 63.31 61.47
N PRO A 16 10.85 62.31 61.91
CA PRO A 16 12.24 62.48 62.30
C PRO A 16 13.16 61.33 61.92
N LEU A 17 14.28 61.65 61.41
CA LEU A 17 15.65 61.63 61.87
C LEU A 17 16.16 60.34 62.56
N ALA A 18 17.19 59.85 61.92
CA ALA A 18 18.36 59.11 62.44
C ALA A 18 18.30 57.59 62.56
N LEU A 19 19.10 56.86 61.89
CA LEU A 19 20.43 56.41 62.33
C LEU A 19 21.14 55.68 61.19
N LEU A 20 22.29 56.17 60.83
CA LEU A 20 23.29 55.50 59.98
C LEU A 20 23.86 54.30 60.74
N LEU A 21 23.60 53.11 60.23
CA LEU A 21 24.45 51.94 60.48
C LEU A 21 24.90 51.43 59.14
N GLY A 22 26.17 51.65 58.87
CA GLY A 22 26.86 51.20 57.69
C GLY A 22 26.90 49.67 57.59
N THR A 23 26.27 49.15 56.55
CA THR A 23 26.51 47.77 56.14
C THR A 23 27.51 47.80 54.96
N PRO A 24 28.55 46.92 54.97
CA PRO A 24 29.53 46.90 53.87
C PRO A 24 28.82 46.36 52.61
N LEU A 25 28.85 47.16 51.57
CA LEU A 25 28.48 46.73 50.21
C LEU A 25 29.52 45.72 49.75
N LEU A 26 29.14 44.44 49.74
CA LEU A 26 29.87 43.42 48.98
C LEU A 26 29.69 43.70 47.46
N PRO A 27 30.76 43.68 46.69
CA PRO A 27 30.65 43.87 45.26
C PRO A 27 29.90 42.67 44.65
N VAL A 28 28.72 42.90 44.15
CA VAL A 28 28.02 41.94 43.27
C VAL A 28 28.79 41.91 41.94
N ALA A 29 29.62 40.91 41.80
CA ALA A 29 30.26 40.63 40.50
C ALA A 29 29.11 40.25 39.48
N PRO A 30 29.08 40.91 38.30
CA PRO A 30 28.12 40.48 37.28
C PRO A 30 28.46 39.06 36.86
N LEU A 31 27.56 38.14 37.13
CA LEU A 31 27.57 36.79 36.55
C LEU A 31 27.36 36.97 35.04
N LEU A 32 28.44 37.19 34.29
CA LEU A 32 28.43 37.05 32.86
C LEU A 32 28.13 35.55 32.60
N ALA A 33 26.85 35.25 32.44
CA ALA A 33 26.43 33.99 31.86
C ALA A 33 27.12 33.90 30.48
N GLN A 34 28.23 33.17 30.44
CA GLN A 34 28.82 32.78 29.16
C GLN A 34 27.75 31.91 28.45
N ALA A 35 26.96 32.58 27.58
CA ALA A 35 26.16 31.89 26.61
C ALA A 35 27.14 31.00 25.82
N ARG A 36 27.18 29.71 26.14
CA ARG A 36 27.80 28.72 25.27
C ARG A 36 27.22 28.95 23.87
N PRO A 37 28.05 29.23 22.87
CA PRO A 37 27.57 29.29 21.51
C PRO A 37 26.85 27.96 21.29
N ALA A 38 25.54 28.01 21.01
CA ALA A 38 24.83 26.87 20.50
C ALA A 38 25.66 26.34 19.34
N ALA A 39 26.24 25.14 19.50
CA ALA A 39 26.98 24.51 18.43
C ALA A 39 26.06 24.58 17.22
N ALA A 40 26.42 25.39 16.24
CA ALA A 40 25.73 25.44 14.97
C ALA A 40 25.74 23.98 14.50
N ALA A 41 24.58 23.34 14.53
CA ALA A 41 24.41 22.01 13.99
C ALA A 41 24.93 22.12 12.56
N SER A 42 26.15 21.60 12.32
CA SER A 42 26.69 21.52 10.98
C SER A 42 25.65 20.73 10.20
N LEU A 43 24.92 21.41 9.31
CA LEU A 43 24.03 20.75 8.39
C LEU A 43 24.90 19.71 7.67
N SER A 44 24.74 18.46 8.05
CA SER A 44 25.44 17.37 7.39
C SER A 44 25.15 17.53 5.89
N ARG A 45 26.20 17.64 5.07
CA ARG A 45 26.03 17.63 3.61
C ARG A 45 25.42 16.34 3.12
N GLN A 46 25.33 15.35 3.99
CA GLN A 46 24.83 14.03 3.70
C GLN A 46 23.34 13.96 4.08
N SER A 47 22.50 13.80 3.07
CA SER A 47 21.05 13.67 3.22
C SER A 47 20.72 12.31 3.84
N PHE A 48 19.80 12.27 4.82
CA PHE A 48 19.24 11.01 5.34
C PHE A 48 18.64 10.14 4.23
N VAL A 49 18.14 10.75 3.15
CA VAL A 49 17.66 10.03 1.96
C VAL A 49 18.80 9.26 1.31
N ALA A 50 19.98 9.89 1.17
CA ALA A 50 21.15 9.21 0.62
C ALA A 50 21.62 8.05 1.53
N ASP A 51 21.48 8.19 2.85
CA ASP A 51 21.81 7.14 3.82
C ASP A 51 20.80 5.96 3.71
N ALA A 52 19.51 6.27 3.64
CA ALA A 52 18.46 5.27 3.44
C ALA A 52 18.64 4.49 2.13
N VAL A 53 18.93 5.18 1.03
CA VAL A 53 19.18 4.56 -0.28
C VAL A 53 20.48 3.76 -0.28
N ARG A 54 21.50 4.19 0.44
CA ARG A 54 22.76 3.44 0.57
C ARG A 54 22.55 2.13 1.31
N ARG A 55 21.66 2.12 2.33
CA ARG A 55 21.33 0.94 3.12
C ARG A 55 20.54 -0.10 2.31
N SER A 56 19.50 0.31 1.62
CA SER A 56 18.55 -0.61 0.96
C SER A 56 18.67 -0.68 -0.55
N GLY A 57 19.29 0.31 -1.18
CA GLY A 57 19.45 0.41 -2.63
C GLY A 57 20.14 -0.78 -3.31
N PRO A 58 21.18 -1.40 -2.69
CA PRO A 58 21.77 -2.62 -3.27
C PRO A 58 20.81 -3.80 -3.43
N ALA A 59 19.74 -3.85 -2.62
CA ALA A 59 18.71 -4.88 -2.69
C ALA A 59 17.55 -4.52 -3.62
N VAL A 60 17.53 -3.31 -4.19
CA VAL A 60 16.51 -2.90 -5.18
C VAL A 60 16.93 -3.37 -6.56
N VAL A 61 16.06 -4.12 -7.22
CA VAL A 61 16.35 -4.76 -8.49
C VAL A 61 15.40 -4.32 -9.58
N THR A 62 15.85 -4.42 -10.83
CA THR A 62 14.99 -4.35 -12.01
C THR A 62 14.36 -5.72 -12.24
N ILE A 63 13.12 -5.73 -12.66
CA ILE A 63 12.43 -6.93 -13.13
C ILE A 63 12.05 -6.71 -14.59
N ASP A 64 12.75 -7.38 -15.49
CA ASP A 64 12.43 -7.41 -16.92
C ASP A 64 11.65 -8.68 -17.22
N THR A 65 10.58 -8.55 -17.98
CA THR A 65 9.70 -9.66 -18.32
C THR A 65 9.56 -9.79 -19.83
N GLU A 66 9.49 -11.04 -20.31
CA GLU A 66 9.24 -11.35 -21.72
C GLU A 66 8.00 -12.25 -21.82
N ARG A 67 7.12 -11.90 -22.74
CA ARG A 67 5.91 -12.63 -23.08
C ARG A 67 5.80 -12.81 -24.57
N THR A 68 5.59 -14.02 -25.03
CA THR A 68 5.35 -14.35 -26.43
C THR A 68 3.85 -14.30 -26.71
N VAL A 69 3.41 -13.35 -27.49
CA VAL A 69 2.01 -13.23 -27.93
C VAL A 69 1.90 -13.72 -29.36
N VAL A 70 1.13 -14.78 -29.55
CA VAL A 70 0.77 -15.27 -30.88
C VAL A 70 -0.49 -14.52 -31.32
N ARG A 71 -0.38 -13.65 -32.33
CA ARG A 71 -1.55 -13.05 -32.96
C ARG A 71 -2.08 -14.03 -34.00
N PRO A 72 -3.32 -14.52 -33.90
CA PRO A 72 -3.94 -15.28 -34.96
C PRO A 72 -3.94 -14.41 -36.22
N GLY A 73 -3.51 -14.96 -37.37
CA GLY A 73 -3.62 -14.26 -38.64
C GLY A 73 -5.09 -13.89 -38.88
N SER A 74 -5.35 -12.65 -39.30
CA SER A 74 -6.70 -12.18 -39.63
C SER A 74 -7.15 -12.79 -40.95
N GLY A 75 -7.66 -13.99 -40.90
CA GLY A 75 -8.28 -14.67 -42.05
C GLY A 75 -9.04 -15.88 -41.53
N GLY A 76 -10.36 -15.82 -41.52
CA GLY A 76 -11.26 -16.89 -41.09
C GLY A 76 -11.22 -18.14 -41.96
N LEU A 77 -10.06 -18.49 -42.50
CA LEU A 77 -9.85 -19.69 -43.30
C LEU A 77 -9.38 -20.84 -42.41
N PRO A 78 -9.93 -22.07 -42.58
CA PRO A 78 -9.46 -23.25 -41.86
C PRO A 78 -7.94 -23.47 -42.04
N PRO A 79 -7.22 -23.93 -40.99
CA PRO A 79 -5.75 -24.10 -41.04
C PRO A 79 -5.21 -24.90 -42.25
N GLY A 80 -6.00 -25.84 -42.78
CA GLY A 80 -5.63 -26.63 -43.96
C GLY A 80 -5.66 -25.87 -45.29
N MET A 81 -6.45 -24.80 -45.45
CA MET A 81 -6.51 -24.00 -46.64
C MET A 81 -5.34 -23.02 -46.81
N MET A 82 -4.63 -22.69 -45.70
CA MET A 82 -3.48 -21.80 -45.77
C MET A 82 -2.23 -22.45 -46.39
N LEU A 83 -2.19 -23.77 -46.49
CA LEU A 83 -1.08 -24.52 -47.09
C LEU A 83 -1.21 -24.65 -48.60
N ASP A 84 -2.37 -24.34 -49.22
CA ASP A 84 -2.62 -24.45 -50.62
C ASP A 84 -2.04 -23.24 -51.37
N PRO A 85 -1.10 -23.45 -52.33
CA PRO A 85 -0.49 -22.38 -53.15
C PRO A 85 -1.50 -21.56 -53.97
N PHE A 86 -2.66 -22.15 -54.31
CA PHE A 86 -3.73 -21.50 -55.07
C PHE A 86 -4.39 -20.38 -54.26
N PHE A 87 -4.71 -20.64 -52.99
CA PHE A 87 -5.32 -19.63 -52.10
C PHE A 87 -4.38 -18.47 -51.79
N ARG A 88 -3.06 -18.70 -51.67
CA ARG A 88 -2.07 -17.65 -51.47
C ARG A 88 -2.04 -16.62 -52.60
N ARG A 89 -2.35 -17.02 -53.82
CA ARG A 89 -2.33 -16.13 -55.01
C ARG A 89 -3.54 -15.21 -55.08
N PHE A 90 -4.68 -15.64 -54.52
CA PHE A 90 -5.93 -14.87 -54.54
C PHE A 90 -6.19 -14.08 -53.26
N PHE A 91 -5.54 -14.45 -52.14
CA PHE A 91 -5.66 -13.77 -50.87
C PHE A 91 -4.28 -13.36 -50.31
N PRO A 92 -3.60 -12.40 -50.95
CA PRO A 92 -2.24 -11.98 -50.56
C PRO A 92 -2.20 -11.27 -49.18
N GLN A 93 -3.35 -10.90 -48.62
CA GLN A 93 -3.46 -10.24 -47.31
C GLN A 93 -3.74 -11.17 -46.15
N VAL A 94 -3.70 -12.50 -46.34
CA VAL A 94 -3.77 -13.43 -45.20
C VAL A 94 -2.46 -13.30 -44.40
N GLN A 95 -2.50 -12.47 -43.38
CA GLN A 95 -1.38 -12.31 -42.46
C GLN A 95 -1.14 -13.64 -41.73
N GLN A 96 0.06 -14.20 -41.91
CA GLN A 96 0.48 -15.38 -41.19
C GLN A 96 0.41 -15.08 -39.67
N PRO A 97 0.13 -16.09 -38.83
CA PRO A 97 0.25 -15.92 -37.38
C PRO A 97 1.64 -15.34 -37.07
N SER A 98 1.68 -14.16 -36.48
CA SER A 98 2.94 -13.53 -36.12
C SER A 98 3.16 -13.70 -34.62
N GLN A 99 4.33 -14.22 -34.25
CA GLN A 99 4.78 -14.20 -32.88
C GLN A 99 5.44 -12.85 -32.59
N ARG A 100 4.99 -12.18 -31.55
CA ARG A 100 5.60 -10.94 -31.07
C ARG A 100 6.00 -11.13 -29.61
N THR A 101 7.24 -10.81 -29.28
CA THR A 101 7.68 -10.73 -27.90
C THR A 101 7.32 -9.36 -27.33
N GLU A 102 6.46 -9.35 -26.33
CA GLU A 102 6.16 -8.16 -25.52
C GLU A 102 7.10 -8.16 -24.33
N ARG A 103 7.65 -6.98 -24.00
CA ARG A 103 8.54 -6.78 -22.87
C ARG A 103 7.87 -5.87 -21.87
N GLY A 104 7.92 -6.26 -20.61
CA GLY A 104 7.51 -5.47 -19.47
C GLY A 104 8.70 -5.18 -18.57
N GLN A 105 8.58 -4.14 -17.77
CA GLN A 105 9.62 -3.74 -16.82
C GLN A 105 9.00 -3.18 -15.55
N GLY A 106 9.61 -3.51 -14.43
CA GLY A 106 9.27 -3.00 -13.11
C GLY A 106 10.46 -3.10 -12.16
N SER A 107 10.20 -2.90 -10.90
CA SER A 107 11.19 -3.04 -9.83
C SER A 107 10.81 -4.15 -8.86
N GLY A 108 11.76 -4.54 -8.02
CA GLY A 108 11.55 -5.45 -6.90
C GLY A 108 12.51 -5.14 -5.77
N VAL A 109 12.31 -5.79 -4.63
CA VAL A 109 13.21 -5.69 -3.48
C VAL A 109 13.55 -7.07 -2.95
N ILE A 110 14.85 -7.37 -2.84
CA ILE A 110 15.35 -8.60 -2.21
C ILE A 110 15.21 -8.44 -0.70
N PHE A 111 14.47 -9.34 -0.05
CA PHE A 111 14.18 -9.28 1.38
C PHE A 111 14.70 -10.51 2.15
N GLN A 112 15.27 -11.51 1.45
CA GLN A 112 15.97 -12.64 2.04
C GLN A 112 17.26 -12.95 1.25
N SER A 113 18.30 -13.35 1.94
CA SER A 113 19.65 -13.56 1.37
C SER A 113 19.73 -14.74 0.40
N ASP A 114 18.74 -15.62 0.39
CA ASP A 114 18.58 -16.71 -0.57
C ASP A 114 17.95 -16.26 -1.91
N GLY A 115 17.75 -14.93 -2.09
CA GLY A 115 17.29 -14.32 -3.33
C GLY A 115 15.78 -14.25 -3.49
N LEU A 116 15.02 -14.23 -2.39
CA LEU A 116 13.59 -13.92 -2.48
C LEU A 116 13.34 -12.43 -2.67
N ILE A 117 12.51 -12.12 -3.67
CA ILE A 117 12.15 -10.77 -4.11
C ILE A 117 10.65 -10.57 -3.98
N LEU A 118 10.25 -9.45 -3.35
CA LEU A 118 8.90 -8.91 -3.43
C LEU A 118 8.80 -7.96 -4.62
N THR A 119 7.70 -8.07 -5.38
CA THR A 119 7.32 -7.17 -6.46
C THR A 119 5.80 -7.14 -6.63
N ASN A 120 5.27 -6.37 -7.59
CA ASN A 120 3.85 -6.40 -7.91
C ASN A 120 3.46 -7.58 -8.82
N ALA A 121 2.23 -8.06 -8.65
CA ALA A 121 1.69 -9.14 -9.48
C ALA A 121 1.60 -8.71 -10.96
N HIS A 122 1.13 -7.48 -11.23
CA HIS A 122 1.00 -6.96 -12.58
C HIS A 122 2.34 -6.86 -13.34
N VAL A 123 3.49 -6.81 -12.64
CA VAL A 123 4.81 -6.79 -13.26
C VAL A 123 5.16 -8.15 -13.86
N VAL A 124 4.78 -9.26 -13.18
CA VAL A 124 5.16 -10.62 -13.58
C VAL A 124 3.98 -11.48 -14.06
N GLU A 125 2.78 -10.90 -14.12
CA GLU A 125 1.58 -11.62 -14.57
C GLU A 125 1.69 -11.97 -16.07
N LYS A 126 1.36 -13.21 -16.42
CA LYS A 126 1.35 -13.71 -17.81
C LYS A 126 2.70 -13.61 -18.53
N THR A 127 3.80 -13.68 -17.79
CA THR A 127 5.16 -13.68 -18.37
C THR A 127 5.67 -15.10 -18.61
N ASP A 128 6.44 -15.28 -19.69
CA ASP A 128 7.11 -16.54 -19.98
C ASP A 128 8.47 -16.62 -19.28
N ARG A 129 9.16 -15.45 -19.18
CA ARG A 129 10.48 -15.35 -18.57
C ARG A 129 10.60 -14.07 -17.73
N VAL A 130 11.34 -14.19 -16.64
CA VAL A 130 11.67 -13.08 -15.75
C VAL A 130 13.19 -12.98 -15.64
N TYR A 131 13.74 -11.82 -15.90
CA TYR A 131 15.14 -11.50 -15.66
C TYR A 131 15.24 -10.43 -14.57
N VAL A 132 16.22 -10.58 -13.70
CA VAL A 132 16.47 -9.68 -12.59
C VAL A 132 17.81 -9.02 -12.79
N GLY A 133 17.80 -7.68 -12.87
CA GLY A 133 19.00 -6.84 -12.94
C GLY A 133 19.33 -6.26 -11.58
N LEU A 134 20.57 -6.40 -11.14
CA LEU A 134 21.07 -5.85 -9.89
C LEU A 134 21.83 -4.54 -10.13
N LYS A 135 21.95 -3.73 -9.09
CA LYS A 135 22.65 -2.45 -9.14
C LYS A 135 24.14 -2.58 -9.53
N ASP A 136 24.77 -3.70 -9.27
CA ASP A 136 26.17 -3.97 -9.62
C ASP A 136 26.36 -4.41 -11.09
N GLY A 137 25.28 -4.41 -11.89
CA GLY A 137 25.30 -4.77 -13.30
C GLY A 137 25.09 -6.26 -13.57
N ARG A 138 25.03 -7.10 -12.52
CA ARG A 138 24.71 -8.53 -12.71
C ARG A 138 23.25 -8.66 -13.18
N ARG A 139 23.02 -9.62 -14.06
CA ARG A 139 21.69 -10.00 -14.53
C ARG A 139 21.54 -11.51 -14.44
N THR A 140 20.48 -11.95 -13.80
CA THR A 140 20.19 -13.37 -13.59
C THR A 140 18.73 -13.68 -13.89
N GLU A 141 18.40 -14.94 -14.08
CA GLU A 141 17.02 -15.39 -14.29
C GLU A 141 16.31 -15.49 -12.93
N GLY A 142 15.03 -15.09 -12.92
CA GLY A 142 14.14 -15.20 -11.78
C GLY A 142 12.99 -16.16 -12.06
N LYS A 143 12.59 -16.91 -11.05
CA LYS A 143 11.42 -17.80 -11.10
C LYS A 143 10.28 -17.18 -10.27
N VAL A 144 9.11 -17.00 -10.88
CA VAL A 144 7.89 -16.62 -10.15
C VAL A 144 7.48 -17.81 -9.27
N ILE A 145 7.51 -17.62 -7.96
CA ILE A 145 7.09 -18.62 -6.96
C ILE A 145 5.57 -18.61 -6.82
N GLY A 146 4.97 -17.42 -6.90
CA GLY A 146 3.54 -17.24 -6.86
C GLY A 146 3.18 -15.77 -6.97
N LEU A 147 1.93 -15.49 -7.28
CA LEU A 147 1.39 -14.15 -7.36
C LEU A 147 -0.05 -14.10 -6.85
N ASP A 148 -0.45 -12.92 -6.40
CA ASP A 148 -1.79 -12.64 -5.92
C ASP A 148 -2.31 -11.35 -6.55
N ASN A 149 -3.26 -11.49 -7.46
CA ASN A 149 -3.85 -10.37 -8.19
C ASN A 149 -4.75 -9.50 -7.30
N VAL A 150 -5.28 -10.06 -6.21
CA VAL A 150 -6.17 -9.33 -5.29
C VAL A 150 -5.38 -8.29 -4.50
N THR A 151 -4.18 -8.63 -4.05
CA THR A 151 -3.28 -7.74 -3.32
C THR A 151 -2.21 -7.08 -4.22
N ASP A 152 -2.14 -7.47 -5.50
CA ASP A 152 -1.12 -7.00 -6.45
C ASP A 152 0.32 -7.30 -6.00
N LEU A 153 0.54 -8.44 -5.36
CA LEU A 153 1.87 -8.88 -4.91
C LEU A 153 2.32 -10.16 -5.62
N ALA A 154 3.61 -10.25 -5.84
CA ALA A 154 4.26 -11.45 -6.36
C ALA A 154 5.58 -11.72 -5.63
N LEU A 155 5.94 -12.98 -5.61
CA LEU A 155 7.19 -13.48 -5.07
C LEU A 155 8.01 -14.10 -6.21
N VAL A 156 9.24 -13.60 -6.40
CA VAL A 156 10.20 -14.07 -7.37
C VAL A 156 11.43 -14.59 -6.63
N ARG A 157 12.01 -15.70 -7.07
CA ARG A 157 13.26 -16.26 -6.54
C ARG A 157 14.35 -16.16 -7.60
N LEU A 158 15.52 -15.66 -7.23
CA LEU A 158 16.71 -15.72 -8.07
C LEU A 158 17.14 -17.18 -8.27
N MET A 159 17.48 -17.53 -9.50
CA MET A 159 17.86 -18.91 -9.83
C MET A 159 19.32 -19.20 -9.46
N GLU A 160 20.16 -18.20 -9.39
CA GLU A 160 21.54 -18.33 -8.95
C GLU A 160 21.65 -18.32 -7.42
N PRO A 161 22.62 -19.04 -6.83
CA PRO A 161 22.82 -19.06 -5.40
C PRO A 161 23.35 -17.72 -4.88
N GLY A 162 22.92 -17.34 -3.64
CA GLY A 162 23.41 -16.17 -2.92
C GLY A 162 24.78 -16.38 -2.27
N PRO A 163 25.14 -15.48 -1.34
CA PRO A 163 24.24 -14.55 -0.66
C PRO A 163 23.97 -13.29 -1.47
N TRP A 164 22.73 -12.83 -1.42
CA TRP A 164 22.27 -11.62 -2.09
C TRP A 164 22.12 -10.45 -1.11
N PRO A 165 22.31 -9.18 -1.54
CA PRO A 165 22.02 -8.03 -0.68
C PRO A 165 20.55 -8.02 -0.26
N VAL A 166 20.29 -7.65 0.99
CA VAL A 166 18.94 -7.67 1.59
C VAL A 166 18.57 -6.29 2.09
N ALA A 167 17.37 -5.83 1.76
CA ALA A 167 16.79 -4.64 2.38
C ALA A 167 16.12 -4.99 3.72
N PRO A 168 16.39 -4.25 4.80
CA PRO A 168 15.72 -4.48 6.07
C PRO A 168 14.24 -4.13 5.95
N LEU A 169 13.37 -4.99 6.48
CA LEU A 169 11.94 -4.75 6.52
C LEU A 169 11.57 -4.04 7.83
N GLY A 170 10.93 -2.90 7.71
CA GLY A 170 10.39 -2.12 8.82
C GLY A 170 9.04 -2.64 9.33
N ASN A 171 8.28 -1.74 9.98
CA ASN A 171 6.95 -2.01 10.51
C ASN A 171 5.96 -0.96 9.99
N SER A 172 5.07 -1.36 9.06
CA SER A 172 4.07 -0.46 8.50
C SER A 172 2.97 -0.04 9.49
N ASP A 173 2.76 -0.80 10.58
CA ASP A 173 1.75 -0.48 11.58
C ASP A 173 2.22 0.63 12.54
N ALA A 174 3.54 0.90 12.57
CA ALA A 174 4.12 1.98 13.37
C ALA A 174 4.15 3.33 12.64
N LEU A 175 3.83 3.37 11.34
CA LEU A 175 3.84 4.59 10.55
C LEU A 175 2.81 5.61 11.03
N GLN A 176 3.16 6.88 10.87
CA GLN A 176 2.29 8.02 11.12
C GLN A 176 2.16 8.90 9.87
N VAL A 177 1.03 9.58 9.72
CA VAL A 177 0.87 10.61 8.69
C VAL A 177 1.88 11.73 8.97
N GLY A 178 2.66 12.09 7.95
CA GLY A 178 3.75 13.05 8.07
C GLY A 178 5.14 12.40 8.13
N ASP A 179 5.25 11.08 8.36
CA ASP A 179 6.55 10.39 8.29
C ASP A 179 7.16 10.49 6.90
N TRP A 180 8.48 10.50 6.81
CA TRP A 180 9.19 10.50 5.54
C TRP A 180 8.94 9.22 4.75
N ALA A 181 8.71 9.39 3.46
CA ALA A 181 8.49 8.33 2.50
C ALA A 181 9.48 8.47 1.35
N ILE A 182 10.34 7.47 1.14
CA ILE A 182 11.35 7.45 0.09
C ILE A 182 11.02 6.30 -0.85
N ALA A 183 10.51 6.61 -2.03
CA ALA A 183 10.21 5.59 -3.04
C ALA A 183 11.46 5.34 -3.88
N VAL A 184 11.82 4.06 -4.01
CA VAL A 184 13.00 3.63 -4.77
C VAL A 184 12.58 2.63 -5.83
N GLY A 185 13.15 2.77 -7.02
CA GLY A 185 13.03 1.81 -8.10
C GLY A 185 14.33 1.73 -8.89
N ASN A 186 14.43 0.74 -9.75
CA ASN A 186 15.59 0.56 -10.65
C ASN A 186 15.08 0.27 -12.07
N PRO A 187 14.48 1.27 -12.75
CA PRO A 187 13.81 1.03 -14.04
C PRO A 187 14.75 0.62 -15.18
N PHE A 188 16.06 0.92 -15.07
CA PHE A 188 17.01 0.67 -16.17
C PHE A 188 18.17 -0.24 -15.77
N GLY A 189 18.18 -0.77 -14.55
CA GLY A 189 19.18 -1.73 -14.09
C GLY A 189 20.58 -1.16 -13.81
N LEU A 190 20.76 0.16 -13.93
CA LEU A 190 22.05 0.82 -13.75
C LEU A 190 22.06 1.66 -12.46
N ASP A 191 21.04 2.51 -12.27
CA ASP A 191 20.95 3.42 -11.13
C ASP A 191 19.53 3.42 -10.53
N ASN A 192 19.48 3.52 -9.20
CA ASN A 192 18.22 3.66 -8.50
C ASN A 192 17.60 5.04 -8.79
N THR A 193 16.36 5.03 -9.22
CA THR A 193 15.51 6.23 -9.25
C THR A 193 14.92 6.43 -7.87
N VAL A 194 15.09 7.61 -7.30
CA VAL A 194 14.66 7.94 -5.95
C VAL A 194 13.74 9.15 -6.00
N SER A 195 12.60 9.05 -5.35
CA SER A 195 11.72 10.17 -5.04
C SER A 195 11.39 10.21 -3.56
N MET A 196 11.16 11.40 -3.02
CA MET A 196 10.88 11.62 -1.61
C MET A 196 9.58 12.40 -1.44
N GLY A 197 8.87 12.09 -0.40
CA GLY A 197 7.66 12.75 0.08
C GLY A 197 7.38 12.36 1.52
N ILE A 198 6.10 12.36 1.89
CA ILE A 198 5.63 11.97 3.21
C ILE A 198 4.52 10.91 3.10
N ILE A 199 4.25 10.25 4.19
CA ILE A 199 3.05 9.44 4.35
C ILE A 199 1.85 10.39 4.47
N SER A 200 0.98 10.38 3.48
CA SER A 200 -0.19 11.28 3.41
C SER A 200 -1.45 10.64 4.03
N ASN A 201 -1.56 9.30 3.99
CA ASN A 201 -2.66 8.53 4.58
C ASN A 201 -2.25 7.07 4.73
N LEU A 202 -2.74 6.37 5.78
CA LEU A 202 -2.35 5.00 6.10
C LEU A 202 -3.39 3.94 5.70
N ASN A 203 -4.65 4.33 5.52
CA ASN A 203 -5.76 3.39 5.32
C ASN A 203 -6.60 3.81 4.11
N ARG A 204 -5.95 3.93 2.94
CA ARG A 204 -6.64 4.33 1.73
C ARG A 204 -7.23 3.11 1.04
N ASN A 205 -8.50 2.87 1.30
CA ASN A 205 -9.22 1.78 0.65
C ASN A 205 -9.33 2.02 -0.86
N VAL A 206 -8.78 1.09 -1.65
CA VAL A 206 -8.72 1.18 -3.12
C VAL A 206 -10.09 1.16 -3.78
N ALA A 207 -11.11 0.55 -3.17
CA ALA A 207 -12.47 0.56 -3.71
C ALA A 207 -13.06 1.98 -3.76
N LYS A 208 -12.66 2.88 -2.84
CA LYS A 208 -13.03 4.30 -2.88
C LYS A 208 -12.34 5.07 -4.01
N LEU A 209 -11.31 4.50 -4.61
CA LEU A 209 -10.61 5.06 -5.77
C LEU A 209 -11.17 4.52 -7.10
N GLY A 210 -12.24 3.70 -7.04
CA GLY A 210 -12.84 3.06 -8.22
C GLY A 210 -12.14 1.77 -8.66
N ILE A 211 -11.21 1.26 -7.86
CA ILE A 211 -10.49 0.00 -8.12
C ILE A 211 -11.20 -1.07 -7.31
N THR A 212 -12.11 -1.80 -7.97
CA THR A 212 -13.01 -2.75 -7.29
C THR A 212 -12.53 -4.20 -7.29
N ASP A 213 -11.51 -4.50 -8.08
CA ASP A 213 -10.88 -5.82 -8.22
C ASP A 213 -9.78 -6.10 -7.20
N LYS A 214 -9.33 -5.04 -6.48
CA LYS A 214 -8.30 -5.15 -5.44
C LYS A 214 -8.89 -4.93 -4.04
N ARG A 215 -8.34 -5.65 -3.07
CA ARG A 215 -8.77 -5.60 -1.66
C ARG A 215 -7.59 -5.26 -0.77
N LEU A 216 -7.29 -3.96 -0.70
CA LEU A 216 -6.17 -3.44 0.09
C LEU A 216 -6.51 -2.08 0.67
N ASP A 217 -6.07 -1.86 1.88
CA ASP A 217 -5.84 -0.53 2.40
C ASP A 217 -4.39 -0.17 2.12
N LEU A 218 -4.18 0.87 1.33
CA LEU A 218 -2.87 1.29 0.86
C LEU A 218 -2.34 2.46 1.69
N ILE A 219 -1.02 2.51 1.82
CA ILE A 219 -0.29 3.71 2.21
C ILE A 219 -0.37 4.68 1.05
N GLN A 220 -0.85 5.90 1.31
CA GLN A 220 -0.82 7.00 0.35
C GLN A 220 0.39 7.89 0.64
N THR A 221 1.11 8.30 -0.38
CA THR A 221 2.25 9.22 -0.31
C THR A 221 2.20 10.24 -1.44
N ASP A 222 2.82 11.38 -1.25
CA ASP A 222 3.10 12.37 -2.30
C ASP A 222 4.50 12.20 -2.91
N ALA A 223 5.30 11.24 -2.42
CA ALA A 223 6.48 10.78 -3.14
C ALA A 223 6.08 10.34 -4.55
N ALA A 224 6.79 10.83 -5.57
CA ALA A 224 6.44 10.54 -6.97
C ALA A 224 6.61 9.03 -7.28
N ILE A 225 5.48 8.35 -7.49
CA ILE A 225 5.44 6.98 -7.99
C ILE A 225 5.19 7.06 -9.50
N ASN A 226 6.06 6.45 -10.29
CA ASN A 226 6.01 6.45 -11.75
C ASN A 226 6.26 5.05 -12.29
N PRO A 227 5.92 4.77 -13.56
CA PRO A 227 6.35 3.54 -14.22
C PRO A 227 7.87 3.35 -14.05
N GLY A 228 8.26 2.20 -13.52
CA GLY A 228 9.65 1.86 -13.22
C GLY A 228 9.97 1.75 -11.74
N ASN A 229 9.28 2.45 -10.82
CA ASN A 229 9.41 2.19 -9.38
C ASN A 229 8.29 1.31 -8.80
N SER A 230 7.28 0.92 -9.62
CA SER A 230 6.28 -0.08 -9.25
C SER A 230 6.94 -1.42 -8.93
N GLY A 231 6.58 -2.02 -7.80
CA GLY A 231 7.18 -3.23 -7.24
C GLY A 231 8.45 -2.98 -6.41
N GLY A 232 9.07 -1.81 -6.52
CA GLY A 232 10.17 -1.37 -5.66
C GLY A 232 9.70 -0.96 -4.27
N PRO A 233 10.63 -0.76 -3.32
CA PRO A 233 10.30 -0.42 -1.95
C PRO A 233 9.92 1.05 -1.75
N LEU A 234 9.00 1.27 -0.80
CA LEU A 234 8.84 2.53 -0.07
C LEU A 234 9.62 2.39 1.23
N LEU A 235 10.60 3.29 1.45
CA LEU A 235 11.45 3.28 2.64
C LEU A 235 11.04 4.38 3.63
N ASN A 236 11.30 4.14 4.92
CA ASN A 236 11.28 5.18 5.94
C ASN A 236 12.62 5.94 5.98
N ALA A 237 12.78 6.90 6.90
CA ALA A 237 13.99 7.68 7.07
C ALA A 237 15.22 6.83 7.46
N ASP A 238 15.01 5.69 8.10
CA ASP A 238 16.07 4.75 8.50
C ASP A 238 16.48 3.80 7.36
N GLY A 239 15.82 3.90 6.20
CA GLY A 239 16.07 3.03 5.05
C GLY A 239 15.47 1.64 5.19
N GLU A 240 14.48 1.45 6.04
CA GLU A 240 13.74 0.19 6.15
C GLU A 240 12.54 0.21 5.21
N VAL A 241 12.23 -0.94 4.62
CA VAL A 241 11.07 -1.11 3.73
C VAL A 241 9.79 -1.08 4.55
N VAL A 242 8.95 -0.07 4.34
CA VAL A 242 7.63 0.08 4.99
C VAL A 242 6.47 -0.18 4.04
N GLY A 243 6.74 -0.28 2.73
CA GLY A 243 5.74 -0.63 1.73
C GLY A 243 6.35 -1.06 0.40
N ILE A 244 5.50 -1.58 -0.48
CA ILE A 244 5.83 -1.91 -1.88
C ILE A 244 5.05 -0.96 -2.78
N ASN A 245 5.76 -0.13 -3.55
CA ASN A 245 5.17 0.85 -4.47
C ASN A 245 4.28 0.14 -5.49
N THR A 246 3.07 0.63 -5.75
CA THR A 246 2.16 -0.04 -6.68
C THR A 246 1.46 0.92 -7.63
N LEU A 247 0.36 1.49 -7.27
CA LEU A 247 -0.50 2.23 -8.17
C LEU A 247 -0.13 3.71 -8.28
N VAL A 248 -0.33 4.23 -9.49
CA VAL A 248 -0.39 5.67 -9.76
C VAL A 248 -1.78 5.99 -10.29
N ARG A 249 -2.43 6.98 -9.73
CA ARG A 249 -3.68 7.49 -10.29
C ARG A 249 -3.39 8.47 -11.42
N SER A 250 -3.91 8.16 -12.62
CA SER A 250 -3.94 9.11 -13.73
C SER A 250 -5.24 9.94 -13.67
N GLY A 251 -5.17 11.23 -14.02
CA GLY A 251 -6.35 12.12 -14.05
C GLY A 251 -6.48 13.02 -12.80
N PRO A 252 -7.69 13.49 -12.44
CA PRO A 252 -7.91 14.34 -11.29
C PRO A 252 -7.39 13.69 -10.01
N GLY A 253 -6.43 14.33 -9.32
CA GLY A 253 -5.66 13.77 -8.21
C GLY A 253 -4.36 13.08 -8.66
N ALA A 254 -3.85 13.33 -9.87
CA ALA A 254 -2.50 12.97 -10.28
C ALA A 254 -1.46 13.52 -9.30
N GLY A 255 -0.40 12.74 -9.03
CA GLY A 255 0.60 13.06 -8.00
C GLY A 255 0.39 12.34 -6.68
N LEU A 256 -0.64 11.48 -6.56
CA LEU A 256 -0.81 10.59 -5.42
C LEU A 256 -0.20 9.23 -5.74
N GLY A 257 0.83 8.87 -4.98
CA GLY A 257 1.45 7.55 -4.99
C GLY A 257 0.78 6.63 -3.96
N PHE A 258 0.86 5.33 -4.21
CA PHE A 258 0.34 4.31 -3.29
C PHE A 258 1.33 3.18 -3.13
N ALA A 259 1.37 2.63 -1.91
CA ALA A 259 2.19 1.47 -1.61
C ALA A 259 1.42 0.45 -0.76
N ILE A 260 1.69 -0.82 -0.96
CA ILE A 260 1.15 -1.92 -0.18
C ILE A 260 1.93 -1.98 1.14
N PRO A 261 1.28 -1.95 2.32
CA PRO A 261 1.97 -2.02 3.61
C PRO A 261 2.86 -3.26 3.73
N ILE A 262 4.07 -3.10 4.27
CA ILE A 262 5.05 -4.19 4.32
C ILE A 262 4.62 -5.35 5.23
N ASN A 263 3.88 -5.08 6.32
CA ASN A 263 3.38 -6.15 7.17
C ASN A 263 2.41 -7.05 6.41
N ARG A 264 1.52 -6.44 5.58
CA ARG A 264 0.63 -7.20 4.70
C ARG A 264 1.42 -7.96 3.62
N ALA A 265 2.45 -7.33 3.03
CA ALA A 265 3.30 -7.98 2.05
C ALA A 265 4.02 -9.21 2.61
N ARG A 266 4.48 -9.18 3.89
CA ARG A 266 5.06 -10.34 4.58
C ARG A 266 4.07 -11.50 4.73
N GLU A 267 2.83 -11.22 5.14
CA GLU A 267 1.79 -12.24 5.29
C GLU A 267 1.50 -12.94 3.96
N ILE A 268 1.38 -12.15 2.89
CA ILE A 268 1.16 -12.65 1.53
C ILE A 268 2.37 -13.46 1.05
N ALA A 269 3.59 -12.94 1.23
CA ALA A 269 4.81 -13.64 0.86
C ALA A 269 4.93 -15.00 1.55
N THR A 270 4.55 -15.10 2.83
CA THR A 270 4.54 -16.37 3.58
C THR A 270 3.60 -17.39 2.95
N GLN A 271 2.38 -16.97 2.56
CA GLN A 271 1.42 -17.85 1.89
C GLN A 271 1.90 -18.27 0.49
N LEU A 272 2.43 -17.31 -0.30
CA LEU A 272 2.96 -17.57 -1.63
C LEU A 272 4.15 -18.55 -1.56
N LEU A 273 5.03 -18.41 -0.57
CA LEU A 273 6.17 -19.29 -0.38
C LEU A 273 5.73 -20.72 -0.01
N ALA A 274 4.72 -20.85 0.83
CA ALA A 274 4.23 -22.14 1.32
C ALA A 274 3.41 -22.91 0.28
N THR A 275 2.58 -22.22 -0.52
CA THR A 275 1.57 -22.85 -1.36
C THR A 275 1.56 -22.36 -2.82
N GLY A 276 2.33 -21.32 -3.15
CA GLY A 276 2.28 -20.64 -4.45
C GLY A 276 1.03 -19.81 -4.68
N ARG A 277 0.13 -19.75 -3.70
CA ARG A 277 -1.20 -19.10 -3.81
C ARG A 277 -1.59 -18.40 -2.51
N VAL A 278 -2.48 -17.42 -2.62
CA VAL A 278 -3.11 -16.74 -1.48
C VAL A 278 -4.59 -17.09 -1.46
N SER A 279 -5.11 -17.39 -0.28
CA SER A 279 -6.53 -17.68 -0.09
C SER A 279 -7.19 -16.51 0.63
N HIS A 280 -8.05 -15.78 -0.08
CA HIS A 280 -8.80 -14.66 0.48
C HIS A 280 -10.16 -15.13 0.99
N PRO A 281 -10.49 -14.89 2.26
CA PRO A 281 -11.80 -15.26 2.76
C PRO A 281 -12.90 -14.42 2.10
N MET A 282 -14.00 -15.08 1.69
CA MET A 282 -15.14 -14.40 1.11
C MET A 282 -16.45 -15.05 1.59
N ILE A 283 -17.49 -14.24 1.64
CA ILE A 283 -18.86 -14.72 1.94
C ILE A 283 -19.79 -14.69 0.70
N GLY A 284 -19.33 -14.09 -0.40
CA GLY A 284 -20.06 -14.03 -1.66
C GLY A 284 -21.21 -13.03 -1.65
N VAL A 285 -20.97 -11.78 -1.28
CA VAL A 285 -21.93 -10.67 -1.31
C VAL A 285 -21.37 -9.47 -2.05
N GLY A 286 -22.23 -8.77 -2.80
CA GLY A 286 -21.97 -7.40 -3.24
C GLY A 286 -22.51 -6.43 -2.19
N LEU A 287 -21.70 -5.50 -1.75
CA LEU A 287 -22.02 -4.54 -0.70
C LEU A 287 -22.02 -3.11 -1.23
N ASP A 288 -22.98 -2.31 -0.77
CA ASP A 288 -23.06 -0.88 -1.01
C ASP A 288 -23.12 -0.09 0.30
N ASN A 289 -22.82 1.20 0.21
CA ASN A 289 -23.03 2.11 1.32
C ASN A 289 -24.52 2.33 1.56
N LEU A 290 -24.89 2.54 2.81
CA LEU A 290 -26.26 2.92 3.14
C LEU A 290 -26.61 4.31 2.59
N PRO A 291 -27.87 4.50 2.13
CA PRO A 291 -28.44 5.83 1.96
C PRO A 291 -28.30 6.66 3.23
N PRO A 292 -28.10 8.00 3.13
CA PRO A 292 -27.84 8.86 4.30
C PRO A 292 -28.87 8.74 5.43
N GLU A 293 -30.14 8.49 5.09
CA GLU A 293 -31.24 8.35 6.05
C GLU A 293 -31.12 7.06 6.86
N LEU A 294 -30.90 5.92 6.21
CA LEU A 294 -30.70 4.63 6.86
C LEU A 294 -29.39 4.61 7.67
N LYS A 295 -28.35 5.28 7.18
CA LYS A 295 -27.08 5.39 7.89
C LYS A 295 -27.23 6.10 9.23
N ARG A 296 -28.08 7.13 9.29
CA ARG A 296 -28.37 7.86 10.54
C ARG A 296 -29.20 7.03 11.51
N SER A 297 -30.22 6.32 11.02
CA SER A 297 -31.11 5.52 11.88
C SER A 297 -30.46 4.26 12.45
N LEU A 298 -29.54 3.63 11.69
CA LEU A 298 -28.87 2.39 12.07
C LEU A 298 -27.47 2.60 12.68
N ASN A 299 -27.01 3.85 12.77
CA ASN A 299 -25.65 4.21 13.19
C ASN A 299 -24.56 3.51 12.36
N GLY A 300 -24.82 3.30 11.06
CA GLY A 300 -23.93 2.62 10.12
C GLY A 300 -24.48 1.27 9.64
N GLY A 301 -23.73 0.60 8.79
CA GLY A 301 -24.03 -0.69 8.22
C GLY A 301 -23.61 -0.83 6.77
N ALA A 302 -23.55 -2.07 6.28
CA ALA A 302 -23.29 -2.42 4.88
C ALA A 302 -24.56 -2.97 4.23
N LEU A 303 -25.05 -2.33 3.17
CA LEU A 303 -26.21 -2.79 2.43
C LEU A 303 -25.83 -3.95 1.51
N VAL A 304 -26.51 -5.07 1.63
CA VAL A 304 -26.35 -6.20 0.74
C VAL A 304 -27.07 -5.92 -0.57
N ARG A 305 -26.31 -5.60 -1.63
CA ARG A 305 -26.85 -5.39 -2.98
C ARG A 305 -27.19 -6.69 -3.67
N SER A 306 -26.30 -7.67 -3.56
CA SER A 306 -26.44 -8.98 -4.20
C SER A 306 -25.83 -10.08 -3.36
N VAL A 307 -26.33 -11.31 -3.52
CA VAL A 307 -25.81 -12.51 -2.88
C VAL A 307 -25.50 -13.53 -3.97
N MET A 308 -24.30 -14.08 -3.93
CA MET A 308 -23.86 -15.13 -4.88
C MET A 308 -24.67 -16.40 -4.65
N PRO A 309 -25.38 -16.92 -5.66
CA PRO A 309 -26.12 -18.17 -5.53
C PRO A 309 -25.21 -19.33 -5.11
N GLY A 310 -25.63 -20.13 -4.11
CA GLY A 310 -24.85 -21.25 -3.58
C GLY A 310 -23.58 -20.84 -2.79
N GLY A 311 -23.29 -19.53 -2.68
CA GLY A 311 -22.17 -19.02 -1.88
C GLY A 311 -22.42 -19.11 -0.36
N PRO A 312 -21.39 -18.81 0.46
CA PRO A 312 -21.50 -18.88 1.92
C PRO A 312 -22.67 -18.06 2.48
N ALA A 313 -22.82 -16.81 2.04
CA ALA A 313 -23.89 -15.92 2.47
C ALA A 313 -25.28 -16.43 2.07
N SER A 314 -25.40 -17.01 0.86
CA SER A 314 -26.64 -17.62 0.41
C SER A 314 -27.05 -18.81 1.30
N ARG A 315 -26.09 -19.68 1.63
CA ARG A 315 -26.36 -20.83 2.53
C ARG A 315 -26.70 -20.38 3.96
N ALA A 316 -26.12 -19.26 4.40
CA ALA A 316 -26.42 -18.63 5.69
C ALA A 316 -27.79 -17.92 5.72
N GLY A 317 -28.47 -17.83 4.57
CA GLY A 317 -29.77 -17.17 4.48
C GLY A 317 -29.73 -15.65 4.38
N LEU A 318 -28.58 -15.07 4.04
CA LEU A 318 -28.46 -13.64 3.74
C LEU A 318 -29.19 -13.33 2.42
N ARG A 319 -29.83 -12.17 2.33
CA ARG A 319 -30.66 -11.76 1.19
C ARG A 319 -30.27 -10.36 0.71
N SER A 320 -30.50 -10.08 -0.57
CA SER A 320 -30.45 -8.71 -1.08
C SER A 320 -31.43 -7.83 -0.31
N GLY A 321 -31.00 -6.61 0.03
CA GLY A 321 -31.75 -5.66 0.86
C GLY A 321 -31.48 -5.78 2.37
N ASP A 322 -30.79 -6.81 2.84
CA ASP A 322 -30.34 -6.88 4.23
C ASP A 322 -29.29 -5.78 4.49
N VAL A 323 -29.26 -5.26 5.71
CA VAL A 323 -28.21 -4.35 6.17
C VAL A 323 -27.40 -5.04 7.25
N ILE A 324 -26.12 -5.32 6.98
CA ILE A 324 -25.22 -5.90 7.96
C ILE A 324 -24.77 -4.80 8.92
N VAL A 325 -25.14 -4.91 10.19
CA VAL A 325 -24.84 -3.91 11.24
C VAL A 325 -23.78 -4.37 12.23
N ALA A 326 -23.52 -5.69 12.31
CA ALA A 326 -22.40 -6.23 13.08
C ALA A 326 -21.89 -7.54 12.46
N ALA A 327 -20.59 -7.80 12.61
CA ALA A 327 -19.91 -9.02 12.20
C ALA A 327 -18.89 -9.43 13.26
N ALA A 328 -18.83 -10.71 13.63
CA ALA A 328 -17.96 -11.25 14.67
C ALA A 328 -18.03 -10.42 15.98
N GLY A 329 -19.21 -9.96 16.39
CA GLY A 329 -19.44 -9.16 17.58
C GLY A 329 -19.06 -7.68 17.49
N LYS A 330 -18.45 -7.24 16.39
CA LYS A 330 -18.02 -5.84 16.17
C LYS A 330 -19.03 -5.07 15.30
N PRO A 331 -19.28 -3.78 15.56
CA PRO A 331 -20.11 -2.95 14.70
C PRO A 331 -19.51 -2.84 13.30
N VAL A 332 -20.38 -2.83 12.28
CA VAL A 332 -20.05 -2.59 10.88
C VAL A 332 -20.58 -1.21 10.49
N ALA A 333 -19.69 -0.25 10.24
CA ALA A 333 -20.08 1.10 9.82
C ALA A 333 -20.31 1.22 8.30
N GLY A 334 -19.81 0.26 7.52
CA GLY A 334 -19.95 0.24 6.06
C GLY A 334 -19.26 -0.97 5.41
N PRO A 335 -19.26 -1.03 4.06
CA PRO A 335 -18.68 -2.15 3.30
C PRO A 335 -17.23 -2.49 3.67
N SER A 336 -16.37 -1.49 3.86
CA SER A 336 -14.96 -1.72 4.18
C SER A 336 -14.80 -2.52 5.47
N GLN A 337 -15.49 -2.10 6.56
CA GLN A 337 -15.41 -2.82 7.84
C GLN A 337 -15.96 -4.25 7.75
N MET A 338 -16.93 -4.50 6.85
CA MET A 338 -17.39 -5.87 6.62
C MET A 338 -16.35 -6.72 5.93
N VAL A 339 -15.63 -6.16 4.95
CA VAL A 339 -14.49 -6.85 4.30
C VAL A 339 -13.39 -7.15 5.32
N ASP A 340 -13.01 -6.16 6.14
CA ASP A 340 -11.99 -6.33 7.20
C ASP A 340 -12.40 -7.41 8.21
N ALA A 341 -13.69 -7.46 8.58
CA ALA A 341 -14.20 -8.47 9.50
C ALA A 341 -14.12 -9.89 8.91
N VAL A 342 -14.40 -10.05 7.59
CA VAL A 342 -14.28 -11.33 6.89
C VAL A 342 -12.81 -11.75 6.78
N GLU A 343 -11.92 -10.82 6.44
CA GLU A 343 -10.47 -11.07 6.37
C GLU A 343 -9.91 -11.51 7.73
N ALA A 344 -10.24 -10.77 8.79
CA ALA A 344 -9.80 -11.09 10.15
C ALA A 344 -10.34 -12.42 10.67
N ASN A 345 -11.56 -12.81 10.25
CA ASN A 345 -12.17 -14.10 10.64
C ASN A 345 -11.46 -15.28 9.99
N GLY A 346 -11.02 -15.11 8.75
CA GLY A 346 -10.35 -16.15 7.97
C GLY A 346 -11.31 -17.16 7.31
N VAL A 347 -10.72 -18.03 6.49
CA VAL A 347 -11.43 -19.09 5.77
C VAL A 347 -11.83 -20.21 6.70
N GLY A 348 -13.06 -20.75 6.53
CA GLY A 348 -13.55 -21.93 7.21
C GLY A 348 -13.98 -21.71 8.68
N ARG A 349 -13.85 -20.52 9.22
CA ARG A 349 -14.25 -20.19 10.59
C ARG A 349 -15.66 -19.59 10.61
N PRO A 350 -16.61 -20.15 11.39
CA PRO A 350 -17.93 -19.55 11.55
C PRO A 350 -17.85 -18.11 12.04
N MET A 351 -18.66 -17.23 11.47
CA MET A 351 -18.74 -15.82 11.82
C MET A 351 -20.20 -15.40 12.01
N ALA A 352 -20.52 -14.93 13.20
CA ALA A 352 -21.85 -14.40 13.50
C ALA A 352 -22.06 -13.05 12.80
N LEU A 353 -23.19 -12.90 12.12
CA LEU A 353 -23.66 -11.65 11.53
C LEU A 353 -24.96 -11.21 12.19
N ARG A 354 -25.07 -9.92 12.50
CA ARG A 354 -26.34 -9.28 12.83
C ARG A 354 -26.74 -8.39 11.67
N VAL A 355 -27.91 -8.67 11.12
CA VAL A 355 -28.46 -7.93 9.97
C VAL A 355 -29.81 -7.34 10.33
N MET A 356 -30.16 -6.22 9.70
CA MET A 356 -31.49 -5.63 9.72
C MET A 356 -32.20 -6.01 8.41
N ARG A 357 -33.31 -6.71 8.52
CA ARG A 357 -34.16 -7.16 7.40
C ARG A 357 -35.55 -6.54 7.54
N GLY A 358 -35.91 -5.60 6.67
CA GLY A 358 -37.20 -4.91 6.76
C GLY A 358 -37.45 -4.25 8.12
N GLY A 359 -36.41 -3.72 8.77
CA GLY A 359 -36.49 -3.12 10.09
C GLY A 359 -36.36 -4.08 11.28
N THR A 360 -36.36 -5.41 11.04
CA THR A 360 -36.25 -6.44 12.08
C THR A 360 -34.82 -6.96 12.18
N PRO A 361 -34.23 -7.10 13.40
CA PRO A 361 -32.92 -7.69 13.58
C PRO A 361 -32.98 -9.21 13.38
N VAL A 362 -32.05 -9.75 12.59
CA VAL A 362 -31.87 -11.18 12.33
C VAL A 362 -30.42 -11.54 12.64
N GLN A 363 -30.20 -12.66 13.32
CA GLN A 363 -28.87 -13.24 13.50
C GLN A 363 -28.66 -14.38 12.51
N LEU A 364 -27.49 -14.37 11.85
CA LEU A 364 -27.08 -15.37 10.88
C LEU A 364 -25.66 -15.83 11.23
N GLU A 365 -25.33 -17.05 10.87
CA GLU A 365 -23.95 -17.54 10.94
C GLU A 365 -23.47 -17.85 9.53
N VAL A 366 -22.34 -17.29 9.14
CA VAL A 366 -21.71 -17.51 7.83
C VAL A 366 -20.32 -18.11 8.01
N VAL A 367 -19.99 -19.10 7.19
CA VAL A 367 -18.64 -19.69 7.15
C VAL A 367 -17.96 -19.20 5.85
N PRO A 368 -17.00 -18.26 5.92
CA PRO A 368 -16.29 -17.78 4.75
C PRO A 368 -15.54 -18.91 4.03
N THR A 369 -15.56 -18.89 2.70
CA THR A 369 -14.77 -19.79 1.86
C THR A 369 -13.60 -19.05 1.23
N GLY A 370 -12.53 -19.78 0.85
CA GLY A 370 -11.40 -19.19 0.15
C GLY A 370 -11.74 -18.83 -1.29
N MET A 371 -11.53 -17.58 -1.66
CA MET A 371 -11.39 -17.18 -3.06
C MET A 371 -9.91 -17.21 -3.39
N GLN A 372 -9.52 -17.99 -4.39
CA GLN A 372 -8.12 -17.96 -4.85
C GLN A 372 -7.90 -16.69 -5.68
N GLY A 373 -6.96 -15.86 -5.26
CA GLY A 373 -6.40 -14.81 -6.11
C GLY A 373 -5.75 -15.51 -7.32
N GLY A 374 -6.35 -15.37 -8.50
CA GLY A 374 -5.95 -16.10 -9.69
C GLY A 374 -4.47 -15.91 -10.03
N GLY A 375 -3.74 -17.02 -10.15
CA GLY A 375 -2.34 -17.05 -10.54
C GLY A 375 -1.65 -18.24 -9.91
N GLY A 376 -1.86 -19.44 -10.47
CA GLY A 376 -0.95 -20.55 -10.24
C GLY A 376 0.37 -20.31 -10.98
N PRO A 377 1.49 -20.97 -10.59
CA PRO A 377 2.74 -20.88 -11.33
C PRO A 377 2.47 -21.17 -12.80
N ALA A 378 3.06 -20.38 -13.67
CA ALA A 378 3.12 -20.72 -15.09
C ALA A 378 3.69 -22.14 -15.20
N ARG A 379 2.95 -23.05 -15.84
CA ARG A 379 3.38 -24.43 -16.09
C ARG A 379 4.49 -24.46 -17.12
#